data_d3d48154ce86c88c76540c91fdda3d2b
#
_entry.id   d3d48154ce86c88c76540c91fdda3d2b
#
_cell.length_a   1.000
_cell.length_b   1.000
_cell.length_c   1.000
_cell.angle_alpha   90.00
_cell.angle_beta   90.00
_cell.angle_gamma   90.00
#
_symmetry.space_group_name_H-M   'P 1'
#
loop_
_entity.id
_entity.type
_entity.pdbx_description
1 polymer ?
#
loop_
_entity_poly.entity_id
_entity_poly.type
_entity_poly.pdbx_seq_one_letter_code
_entity_poly.pdbx_strand_id
1 'polypeptide(L)'
;YQYAMSAEVVAQQGLVDDLQDDQNNNALVDDCVEEQWAVQLPPTPYEDAMLSASVQDLQGRFNLNWLITAQGDTFVRDPEAIDRLTRLIELTFPQETDASRLANEMADWLDSNNIVDGVEGAEDADYRNRRTPNMPAAHESEMRALLSFQVANQPEDSMVWGLFTALPLGTTLNVNTAPPQVLD
;
A
#
# COMPACT_ATOMS: atom_id res chain seq x y z
N TYR A 1 -3.25 13.21 -21.73
CA TYR A 1 -1.96 13.06 -21.04
C TYR A 1 -1.45 14.38 -20.47
N GLN A 2 -1.36 15.46 -21.27
CA GLN A 2 -0.88 16.78 -20.81
C GLN A 2 -1.74 17.35 -19.67
N TYR A 3 -3.05 17.19 -19.74
CA TYR A 3 -3.97 17.66 -18.68
C TYR A 3 -3.76 16.89 -17.36
N ALA A 4 -3.49 15.57 -17.43
CA ALA A 4 -3.19 14.79 -16.24
C ALA A 4 -1.89 15.25 -15.56
N MET A 5 -0.83 15.55 -16.34
CA MET A 5 0.41 16.12 -15.83
C MET A 5 0.22 17.49 -15.19
N SER A 6 -0.67 18.31 -15.78
CA SER A 6 -0.99 19.62 -15.20
C SER A 6 -1.75 19.50 -13.88
N ALA A 7 -2.61 18.50 -13.75
CA ALA A 7 -3.34 18.25 -12.51
C ALA A 7 -2.39 17.83 -11.36
N GLU A 8 -1.35 17.04 -11.66
CA GLU A 8 -0.31 16.69 -10.70
C GLU A 8 0.41 17.94 -10.16
N VAL A 9 0.81 18.87 -11.03
CA VAL A 9 1.45 20.13 -10.61
C VAL A 9 0.53 20.97 -9.72
N VAL A 10 -0.76 21.02 -10.04
CA VAL A 10 -1.75 21.75 -9.24
C VAL A 10 -1.91 21.09 -7.86
N ALA A 11 -1.96 19.77 -7.81
CA ALA A 11 -2.03 19.03 -6.55
C ALA A 11 -0.77 19.25 -5.68
N GLN A 12 0.42 19.21 -6.27
CA GLN A 12 1.67 19.53 -5.57
C GLN A 12 1.66 20.97 -5.00
N GLN A 13 1.18 21.95 -5.77
CA GLN A 13 1.09 23.30 -5.28
C GLN A 13 0.07 23.42 -4.13
N GLY A 14 -1.07 22.71 -4.22
CA GLY A 14 -2.07 22.68 -3.16
C GLY A 14 -1.50 22.17 -1.82
N LEU A 15 -0.69 21.09 -1.86
CA LEU A 15 -0.02 20.58 -0.65
C LEU A 15 1.03 21.55 -0.08
N VAL A 16 1.74 22.29 -0.94
CA VAL A 16 2.69 23.31 -0.50
C VAL A 16 1.97 24.50 0.16
N ASP A 17 0.86 24.93 -0.41
CA ASP A 17 0.06 26.04 0.11
C ASP A 17 -0.54 25.67 1.48
N ASP A 18 -1.05 24.44 1.63
CA ASP A 18 -1.55 23.86 2.87
C ASP A 18 -0.50 23.90 3.99
N LEU A 19 0.69 23.34 3.73
CA LEU A 19 1.81 23.39 4.66
C LEU A 19 2.19 24.83 5.07
N GLN A 20 2.15 25.79 4.13
CA GLN A 20 2.46 27.18 4.43
C GLN A 20 1.38 27.84 5.31
N ASP A 21 0.12 27.49 5.07
CA ASP A 21 -1.00 27.99 5.88
C ASP A 21 -0.92 27.47 7.31
N ASP A 22 -0.59 26.21 7.52
CA ASP A 22 -0.35 25.63 8.83
C ASP A 22 0.77 26.34 9.58
N GLN A 23 1.90 26.54 8.92
CA GLN A 23 3.04 27.26 9.50
C GLN A 23 2.71 28.71 9.87
N ASN A 24 1.96 29.41 9.02
CA ASN A 24 1.58 30.80 9.24
C ASN A 24 0.56 30.95 10.38
N ASN A 25 -0.31 29.98 10.55
CA ASN A 25 -1.35 29.98 11.57
C ASN A 25 -0.91 29.33 12.89
N ASN A 26 0.34 28.85 13.02
CA ASN A 26 0.82 28.01 14.11
C ASN A 26 -0.10 26.80 14.34
N ALA A 27 -0.69 26.26 13.29
CA ALA A 27 -1.46 25.03 13.32
C ALA A 27 -0.54 23.81 13.47
N LEU A 28 -1.11 22.66 13.77
CA LEU A 28 -0.37 21.42 13.70
C LEU A 28 -0.07 21.13 12.24
N VAL A 29 1.18 20.81 11.96
CA VAL A 29 1.58 20.30 10.64
C VAL A 29 1.33 18.80 10.67
N ASP A 30 0.10 18.40 10.39
CA ASP A 30 -0.33 17.00 10.35
C ASP A 30 -1.27 16.78 9.17
N ASP A 31 -0.95 15.81 8.33
CA ASP A 31 -1.82 15.42 7.23
C ASP A 31 -2.99 14.58 7.74
N CYS A 32 -4.21 15.05 7.53
CA CYS A 32 -5.42 14.33 7.91
C CYS A 32 -6.50 14.37 6.80
N VAL A 33 -7.50 13.48 6.93
CA VAL A 33 -8.58 13.35 5.91
C VAL A 33 -9.56 14.54 5.90
N GLU A 34 -9.49 15.41 6.87
CA GLU A 34 -10.37 16.59 6.99
C GLU A 34 -9.81 17.83 6.28
N GLU A 35 -8.56 17.77 5.81
CA GLU A 35 -7.89 18.87 5.12
C GLU A 35 -8.35 19.05 3.68
N GLN A 36 -8.08 20.25 3.15
CA GLN A 36 -8.56 20.64 1.82
C GLN A 36 -7.99 19.76 0.70
N TRP A 37 -6.76 19.30 0.82
CA TRP A 37 -6.14 18.42 -0.18
C TRP A 37 -6.83 17.06 -0.27
N ALA A 38 -7.42 16.56 0.83
CA ALA A 38 -8.10 15.26 0.89
C ALA A 38 -9.52 15.32 0.30
N VAL A 39 -10.08 16.51 0.11
CA VAL A 39 -11.42 16.68 -0.45
C VAL A 39 -11.41 16.40 -1.95
N GLN A 40 -12.23 15.44 -2.38
CA GLN A 40 -12.41 15.18 -3.80
C GLN A 40 -13.03 16.38 -4.50
N LEU A 41 -12.30 16.99 -5.43
CA LEU A 41 -12.83 18.07 -6.25
C LEU A 41 -13.90 17.55 -7.23
N PRO A 42 -15.02 18.27 -7.39
CA PRO A 42 -16.02 17.90 -8.38
C PRO A 42 -15.44 17.98 -9.80
N PRO A 43 -15.94 17.14 -10.72
CA PRO A 43 -15.51 17.22 -12.11
C PRO A 43 -15.68 18.64 -12.66
N THR A 44 -14.58 19.24 -13.11
CA THR A 44 -14.54 20.62 -13.61
C THR A 44 -14.38 20.59 -15.13
N PRO A 45 -15.23 21.35 -15.89
CA PRO A 45 -15.06 21.47 -17.31
C PRO A 45 -13.75 22.17 -17.68
N TYR A 46 -13.01 21.58 -18.60
CA TYR A 46 -11.80 22.18 -19.14
C TYR A 46 -11.72 21.88 -20.66
N GLU A 47 -11.86 22.92 -21.46
CA GLU A 47 -12.02 22.81 -22.91
C GLU A 47 -13.13 21.79 -23.28
N ASP A 48 -12.81 20.74 -24.04
CA ASP A 48 -13.73 19.70 -24.47
C ASP A 48 -13.77 18.47 -23.53
N ALA A 49 -13.19 18.59 -22.32
CA ALA A 49 -13.08 17.50 -21.35
C ALA A 49 -13.63 17.88 -19.99
N MET A 50 -13.91 16.86 -19.17
CA MET A 50 -14.16 16.99 -17.73
C MET A 50 -12.94 16.49 -16.98
N LEU A 51 -12.38 17.31 -16.11
CA LEU A 51 -11.26 16.95 -15.24
C LEU A 51 -11.76 16.65 -13.83
N SER A 52 -11.32 15.55 -13.28
CA SER A 52 -11.50 15.18 -11.88
C SER A 52 -10.14 14.74 -11.32
N ALA A 53 -9.83 15.16 -10.11
CA ALA A 53 -8.62 14.77 -9.42
C ALA A 53 -8.92 14.50 -7.95
N SER A 54 -8.20 13.55 -7.37
CA SER A 54 -8.17 13.28 -5.95
C SER A 54 -6.73 13.06 -5.51
N VAL A 55 -6.41 13.48 -4.30
CA VAL A 55 -5.14 13.21 -3.64
C VAL A 55 -5.42 12.22 -2.50
N GLN A 56 -4.55 11.25 -2.32
CA GLN A 56 -4.66 10.26 -1.24
C GLN A 56 -3.30 10.09 -0.58
N ASP A 57 -3.30 10.09 0.75
CA ASP A 57 -2.11 9.73 1.51
C ASP A 57 -1.91 8.21 1.50
N LEU A 58 -0.80 7.77 0.92
CA LEU A 58 -0.45 6.35 0.89
C LEU A 58 0.14 5.87 2.22
N GLN A 59 0.56 6.76 3.11
CA GLN A 59 1.04 6.40 4.45
C GLN A 59 -0.09 5.96 5.38
N GLY A 60 -1.35 6.25 5.05
CA GLY A 60 -2.52 5.69 5.76
C GLY A 60 -2.80 4.22 5.45
N ARG A 61 -2.02 3.55 4.59
CA ARG A 61 -2.23 2.17 4.17
C ARG A 61 -1.18 1.25 4.78
N PHE A 62 -1.49 -0.05 4.85
CA PHE A 62 -0.52 -1.06 5.23
C PHE A 62 0.59 -1.14 4.17
N ASN A 63 1.81 -0.79 4.56
CA ASN A 63 2.95 -0.88 3.66
C ASN A 63 3.49 -2.31 3.62
N LEU A 64 3.37 -2.96 2.46
CA LEU A 64 3.83 -4.34 2.26
C LEU A 64 5.31 -4.53 2.58
N ASN A 65 6.12 -3.49 2.42
CA ASN A 65 7.53 -3.54 2.74
C ASN A 65 7.86 -3.56 4.25
N TRP A 66 6.85 -3.42 5.13
CA TRP A 66 7.04 -3.68 6.56
C TRP A 66 7.25 -5.16 6.88
N LEU A 67 6.85 -6.07 5.97
CA LEU A 67 7.03 -7.51 6.16
C LEU A 67 8.49 -7.93 6.21
N ILE A 68 9.41 -7.03 5.85
CA ILE A 68 10.85 -7.26 5.84
C ILE A 68 11.62 -6.14 6.52
N THR A 69 12.76 -6.49 7.10
CA THR A 69 13.73 -5.54 7.65
C THR A 69 15.08 -5.71 6.96
N ALA A 70 15.77 -4.59 6.70
CA ALA A 70 17.10 -4.63 6.10
C ALA A 70 18.15 -5.06 7.13
N GLN A 71 18.94 -6.07 6.80
CA GLN A 71 20.10 -6.52 7.57
C GLN A 71 21.34 -6.53 6.66
N GLY A 72 22.07 -5.42 6.65
CA GLY A 72 23.15 -5.21 5.66
C GLY A 72 22.58 -5.15 4.25
N ASP A 73 23.05 -6.04 3.38
CA ASP A 73 22.62 -6.14 1.97
C ASP A 73 21.47 -7.15 1.77
N THR A 74 20.89 -7.66 2.84
CA THR A 74 19.80 -8.66 2.78
C THR A 74 18.54 -8.15 3.45
N PHE A 75 17.40 -8.71 3.05
CA PHE A 75 16.10 -8.47 3.66
C PHE A 75 15.65 -9.72 4.41
N VAL A 76 15.22 -9.54 5.65
CA VAL A 76 14.79 -10.62 6.54
C VAL A 76 13.35 -10.36 6.96
N ARG A 77 12.55 -11.41 7.03
CA ARG A 77 11.14 -11.35 7.43
C ARG A 77 10.96 -10.72 8.80
N ASP A 78 9.90 -9.93 8.95
CA ASP A 78 9.44 -9.38 10.22
C ASP A 78 8.19 -10.13 10.70
N PRO A 79 8.30 -11.02 11.71
CA PRO A 79 7.18 -11.82 12.19
C PRO A 79 6.02 -10.98 12.73
N GLU A 80 6.29 -9.85 13.37
CA GLU A 80 5.23 -9.00 13.92
C GLU A 80 4.41 -8.34 12.81
N ALA A 81 5.07 -7.91 11.74
CA ALA A 81 4.38 -7.33 10.59
C ALA A 81 3.59 -8.39 9.82
N ILE A 82 4.08 -9.63 9.74
CA ILE A 82 3.36 -10.76 9.15
C ILE A 82 2.08 -11.06 9.95
N ASP A 83 2.15 -11.08 11.28
CA ASP A 83 0.98 -11.27 12.14
C ASP A 83 -0.05 -10.14 11.94
N ARG A 84 0.39 -8.89 11.82
CA ARG A 84 -0.50 -7.74 11.53
C ARG A 84 -1.15 -7.86 10.15
N LEU A 85 -0.38 -8.24 9.13
CA LEU A 85 -0.94 -8.48 7.79
C LEU A 85 -1.95 -9.62 7.80
N THR A 86 -1.66 -10.71 8.49
CA THR A 86 -2.58 -11.84 8.64
C THR A 86 -3.91 -11.36 9.20
N ARG A 87 -3.88 -10.58 10.28
CA ARG A 87 -5.08 -10.02 10.90
C ARG A 87 -5.85 -9.09 9.96
N LEU A 88 -5.14 -8.21 9.23
CA LEU A 88 -5.77 -7.33 8.25
C LEU A 88 -6.49 -8.13 7.15
N ILE A 89 -5.88 -9.21 6.67
CA ILE A 89 -6.49 -10.10 5.68
C ILE A 89 -7.73 -10.80 6.25
N GLU A 90 -7.67 -11.31 7.48
CA GLU A 90 -8.81 -11.94 8.16
C GLU A 90 -10.02 -10.99 8.28
N LEU A 91 -9.77 -9.70 8.50
CA LEU A 91 -10.81 -8.68 8.64
C LEU A 91 -11.43 -8.23 7.31
N THR A 92 -10.69 -8.35 6.21
CA THR A 92 -11.03 -7.64 4.96
C THR A 92 -11.24 -8.55 3.76
N PHE A 93 -10.66 -9.75 3.75
CA PHE A 93 -10.79 -10.71 2.68
C PHE A 93 -11.98 -11.67 2.93
N PRO A 94 -12.46 -12.39 1.89
CA PRO A 94 -13.44 -13.44 2.09
C PRO A 94 -13.00 -14.49 3.11
N GLN A 95 -13.95 -15.06 3.85
CA GLN A 95 -13.69 -16.02 4.92
C GLN A 95 -12.97 -17.31 4.44
N GLU A 96 -13.07 -17.62 3.15
CA GLU A 96 -12.38 -18.76 2.53
C GLU A 96 -10.90 -18.50 2.27
N THR A 97 -10.44 -17.24 2.46
CA THR A 97 -9.04 -16.88 2.24
C THR A 97 -8.20 -17.39 3.42
N ASP A 98 -7.17 -18.16 3.12
CA ASP A 98 -6.15 -18.52 4.08
C ASP A 98 -5.22 -17.33 4.31
N ALA A 99 -5.53 -16.55 5.33
CA ALA A 99 -4.86 -15.29 5.63
C ALA A 99 -3.40 -15.50 6.03
N SER A 100 -3.13 -16.52 6.85
CA SER A 100 -1.77 -16.84 7.29
C SER A 100 -0.91 -17.22 6.10
N ARG A 101 -1.43 -18.07 5.23
CA ARG A 101 -0.72 -18.48 4.02
C ARG A 101 -0.44 -17.30 3.11
N LEU A 102 -1.42 -16.45 2.84
CA LEU A 102 -1.24 -15.28 1.97
C LEU A 102 -0.20 -14.30 2.52
N ALA A 103 -0.21 -14.06 3.84
CA ALA A 103 0.77 -13.19 4.48
C ALA A 103 2.19 -13.77 4.44
N ASN A 104 2.34 -15.08 4.65
CA ASN A 104 3.63 -15.76 4.55
C ASN A 104 4.17 -15.82 3.11
N GLU A 105 3.31 -16.09 2.13
CA GLU A 105 3.71 -16.01 0.71
C GLU A 105 4.18 -14.61 0.32
N MET A 106 3.55 -13.56 0.87
CA MET A 106 4.01 -12.19 0.62
C MET A 106 5.35 -11.91 1.28
N ALA A 107 5.60 -12.40 2.47
CA ALA A 107 6.88 -12.24 3.14
C ALA A 107 8.02 -12.96 2.41
N ASP A 108 7.80 -14.20 1.95
CA ASP A 108 8.76 -14.95 1.13
C ASP A 108 9.00 -14.27 -0.24
N TRP A 109 7.98 -13.61 -0.80
CA TRP A 109 8.12 -12.83 -2.04
C TRP A 109 9.14 -11.70 -1.91
N LEU A 110 9.30 -11.15 -0.71
CA LEU A 110 10.08 -9.95 -0.43
C LEU A 110 11.45 -10.23 0.20
N ASP A 111 11.60 -11.30 0.96
CA ASP A 111 12.84 -11.58 1.66
C ASP A 111 13.96 -12.04 0.70
N SER A 112 15.21 -11.99 1.14
CA SER A 112 16.36 -12.20 0.27
C SER A 112 16.76 -13.65 0.09
N ASN A 113 16.07 -14.58 0.73
CA ASN A 113 16.40 -15.99 0.61
C ASN A 113 15.45 -16.75 -0.35
N ASN A 114 15.69 -18.02 -0.62
CA ASN A 114 14.84 -18.89 -1.45
C ASN A 114 14.39 -20.11 -0.63
N ILE A 115 14.17 -19.94 0.65
CA ILE A 115 13.78 -21.02 1.57
C ILE A 115 12.38 -20.68 2.05
N VAL A 116 11.42 -21.53 1.74
CA VAL A 116 10.07 -21.42 2.28
C VAL A 116 10.13 -21.45 3.79
N ASP A 117 9.76 -20.35 4.43
CA ASP A 117 9.72 -20.24 5.88
C ASP A 117 8.41 -20.79 6.43
N GLY A 118 8.50 -21.95 7.05
CA GLY A 118 7.36 -22.66 7.61
C GLY A 118 6.63 -23.55 6.60
N VAL A 119 5.35 -23.80 6.85
CA VAL A 119 4.50 -24.69 6.03
C VAL A 119 3.65 -23.92 5.03
N GLU A 120 3.60 -22.62 5.15
CA GLU A 120 2.58 -21.76 4.50
C GLU A 120 3.15 -20.75 3.51
N GLY A 121 4.46 -20.69 3.33
CA GLY A 121 5.12 -19.79 2.37
C GLY A 121 5.17 -20.36 0.95
N ALA A 122 5.74 -19.59 0.02
CA ALA A 122 5.99 -20.00 -1.35
C ALA A 122 7.19 -19.27 -1.96
N GLU A 123 8.10 -20.05 -2.51
CA GLU A 123 9.33 -19.59 -3.13
C GLU A 123 9.42 -20.00 -4.61
N ASP A 124 10.52 -19.68 -5.27
CA ASP A 124 10.79 -19.94 -6.69
C ASP A 124 10.31 -21.31 -7.17
N ALA A 125 10.48 -22.34 -6.35
CA ALA A 125 10.11 -23.71 -6.69
C ALA A 125 8.60 -23.95 -6.82
N ASP A 126 7.79 -23.12 -6.17
CA ASP A 126 6.33 -23.21 -6.13
C ASP A 126 5.67 -22.49 -7.30
N TYR A 127 6.38 -21.52 -7.91
CA TYR A 127 5.90 -20.74 -9.04
C TYR A 127 6.32 -21.36 -10.39
N ARG A 128 5.35 -21.70 -11.25
CA ARG A 128 5.64 -22.38 -12.53
C ARG A 128 6.28 -21.49 -13.59
N ASN A 129 5.88 -20.21 -13.65
CA ASN A 129 6.19 -19.31 -14.77
C ASN A 129 6.83 -17.98 -14.34
N ARG A 130 7.23 -17.85 -13.09
CA ARG A 130 7.83 -16.65 -12.52
C ARG A 130 8.79 -17.02 -11.41
N ARG A 131 9.58 -16.06 -10.99
CA ARG A 131 10.45 -16.16 -9.82
C ARG A 131 10.02 -15.13 -8.79
N THR A 132 10.32 -15.39 -7.54
CA THR A 132 10.24 -14.40 -6.46
C THR A 132 11.30 -13.33 -6.70
N PRO A 133 11.00 -12.02 -6.55
CA PRO A 133 11.98 -10.95 -6.74
C PRO A 133 13.01 -10.89 -5.60
N ASN A 134 12.66 -11.38 -4.41
CA ASN A 134 13.47 -11.39 -3.19
C ASN A 134 14.04 -10.00 -2.84
N MET A 135 13.17 -8.99 -2.97
CA MET A 135 13.47 -7.58 -2.76
C MET A 135 12.20 -6.82 -2.39
N PRO A 136 12.32 -5.59 -1.81
CA PRO A 136 11.15 -4.79 -1.50
C PRO A 136 10.22 -4.59 -2.71
N ALA A 137 8.91 -4.69 -2.48
CA ALA A 137 7.91 -4.46 -3.51
C ALA A 137 7.99 -3.02 -4.03
N ALA A 138 7.86 -2.88 -5.34
CA ALA A 138 7.77 -1.58 -6.00
C ALA A 138 6.32 -1.07 -6.10
N HIS A 139 5.32 -1.97 -6.04
CA HIS A 139 3.91 -1.65 -6.16
C HIS A 139 3.04 -2.74 -5.52
N GLU A 140 1.93 -2.36 -4.89
CA GLU A 140 1.00 -3.31 -4.22
C GLU A 140 0.40 -4.35 -5.18
N SER A 141 0.35 -4.06 -6.48
CA SER A 141 -0.14 -5.02 -7.48
C SER A 141 0.71 -6.29 -7.60
N GLU A 142 1.89 -6.32 -7.00
CA GLU A 142 2.72 -7.54 -6.94
C GLU A 142 2.02 -8.67 -6.17
N MET A 143 1.13 -8.35 -5.22
CA MET A 143 0.28 -9.35 -4.54
C MET A 143 -0.51 -10.23 -5.51
N ARG A 144 -0.87 -9.72 -6.70
CA ARG A 144 -1.56 -10.50 -7.74
C ARG A 144 -0.72 -11.66 -8.28
N ALA A 145 0.58 -11.64 -8.04
CA ALA A 145 1.48 -12.69 -8.43
C ALA A 145 1.45 -13.90 -7.50
N LEU A 146 1.00 -13.72 -6.26
CA LEU A 146 0.99 -14.75 -5.22
C LEU A 146 -0.03 -15.85 -5.54
N LEU A 147 0.28 -17.08 -5.16
CA LEU A 147 -0.57 -18.24 -5.41
C LEU A 147 -1.90 -18.14 -4.66
N SER A 148 -1.84 -17.83 -3.37
CA SER A 148 -3.02 -17.71 -2.53
C SER A 148 -3.89 -16.50 -2.88
N PHE A 149 -3.29 -15.41 -3.37
CA PHE A 149 -4.06 -14.27 -3.83
C PHE A 149 -4.92 -14.59 -5.06
N GLN A 150 -4.42 -15.42 -5.98
CA GLN A 150 -5.19 -15.88 -7.13
C GLN A 150 -6.41 -16.71 -6.72
N VAL A 151 -6.28 -17.50 -5.65
CA VAL A 151 -7.39 -18.28 -5.08
C VAL A 151 -8.40 -17.37 -4.37
N ALA A 152 -7.94 -16.33 -3.71
CA ALA A 152 -8.79 -15.35 -3.02
C ALA A 152 -9.71 -14.56 -3.99
N ASN A 153 -9.46 -14.63 -5.29
CA ASN A 153 -10.30 -14.15 -6.38
C ASN A 153 -10.84 -12.71 -6.17
N GLN A 154 -9.96 -11.79 -5.72
CA GLN A 154 -10.31 -10.40 -5.46
C GLN A 154 -10.56 -9.63 -6.77
N PRO A 155 -11.72 -8.98 -6.93
CA PRO A 155 -11.98 -8.11 -8.08
C PRO A 155 -10.98 -6.97 -8.16
N GLU A 156 -10.67 -6.50 -9.37
CA GLU A 156 -9.76 -5.36 -9.57
C GLU A 156 -10.24 -4.08 -8.87
N ASP A 157 -11.55 -3.88 -8.79
CA ASP A 157 -12.19 -2.73 -8.12
C ASP A 157 -12.50 -2.99 -6.63
N SER A 158 -11.89 -4.02 -6.03
CA SER A 158 -12.10 -4.33 -4.62
C SER A 158 -11.56 -3.22 -3.73
N MET A 159 -12.31 -2.86 -2.69
CA MET A 159 -11.85 -1.94 -1.63
C MET A 159 -10.55 -2.39 -0.95
N VAL A 160 -10.23 -3.68 -1.03
CA VAL A 160 -9.01 -4.28 -0.49
C VAL A 160 -7.75 -3.59 -1.03
N TRP A 161 -7.71 -3.20 -2.31
CA TRP A 161 -6.55 -2.51 -2.89
C TRP A 161 -6.26 -1.16 -2.23
N GLY A 162 -7.29 -0.49 -1.73
CA GLY A 162 -7.16 0.75 -0.98
C GLY A 162 -6.51 0.62 0.40
N LEU A 163 -6.31 -0.61 0.89
CA LEU A 163 -5.71 -0.88 2.19
C LEU A 163 -4.20 -1.11 2.14
N PHE A 164 -3.64 -1.35 0.96
CA PHE A 164 -2.24 -1.70 0.78
C PHE A 164 -1.47 -0.64 -0.02
N THR A 165 -0.18 -0.58 0.24
CA THR A 165 0.78 0.25 -0.49
C THR A 165 2.15 -0.43 -0.51
N ALA A 166 3.03 0.02 -1.39
CA ALA A 166 4.44 -0.37 -1.43
C ALA A 166 5.29 0.91 -1.39
N LEU A 167 5.57 1.40 -0.20
CA LEU A 167 6.41 2.56 0.07
C LEU A 167 7.82 2.10 0.49
N PRO A 168 8.82 2.99 0.46
CA PRO A 168 10.17 2.65 0.90
C PRO A 168 10.20 2.04 2.30
N LEU A 169 11.22 1.21 2.56
CA LEU A 169 11.50 0.69 3.90
C LEU A 169 11.66 1.85 4.89
N GLY A 170 11.12 1.68 6.09
CA GLY A 170 11.19 2.69 7.14
C GLY A 170 10.13 3.80 7.04
N THR A 171 9.27 3.82 6.01
CA THR A 171 8.10 4.70 5.99
C THR A 171 7.14 4.32 7.12
N THR A 172 6.72 5.30 7.92
CA THR A 172 5.82 5.11 9.06
C THR A 172 4.36 5.22 8.63
N LEU A 173 3.46 4.64 9.44
CA LEU A 173 2.01 4.80 9.27
C LEU A 173 1.58 6.22 9.68
N ASN A 174 0.79 6.87 8.83
CA ASN A 174 0.04 8.04 9.24
C ASN A 174 -1.31 7.61 9.82
N VAL A 175 -1.43 7.68 11.13
CA VAL A 175 -2.64 7.25 11.86
C VAL A 175 -3.85 8.15 11.60
N ASN A 176 -3.62 9.40 11.15
CA ASN A 176 -4.70 10.36 10.88
C ASN A 176 -5.43 10.08 9.56
N THR A 177 -4.78 9.38 8.64
CA THR A 177 -5.35 9.02 7.33
C THR A 177 -5.64 7.53 7.19
N ALA A 178 -5.16 6.72 8.15
CA ALA A 178 -5.34 5.27 8.11
C ALA A 178 -6.80 4.87 8.35
N PRO A 179 -7.36 3.97 7.51
CA PRO A 179 -8.69 3.44 7.73
C PRO A 179 -8.72 2.52 8.96
N PRO A 180 -9.87 2.37 9.64
CA PRO A 180 -9.99 1.57 10.86
C PRO A 180 -9.40 0.17 10.74
N GLN A 181 -9.55 -0.48 9.59
CA GLN A 181 -9.06 -1.84 9.35
C GLN A 181 -7.53 -1.95 9.41
N VAL A 182 -6.80 -0.86 9.13
CA VAL A 182 -5.32 -0.83 9.21
C VAL A 182 -4.84 -0.51 10.63
N LEU A 183 -5.71 0.10 11.46
CA LEU A 183 -5.41 0.47 12.84
C LEU A 183 -5.67 -0.67 13.85
N ASP A 184 -6.54 -1.64 13.50
CA ASP A 184 -6.89 -2.82 14.30
C ASP A 184 -5.83 -3.93 14.24
#